data_a9e62c469f0808fd38aad898997fcd9a
#
_entry.id   a9e62c469f0808fd38aad898997fcd9a
#
_cell.length_a   1.000
_cell.length_b   1.000
_cell.length_c   1.000
_cell.angle_alpha   90.00
_cell.angle_beta   90.00
_cell.angle_gamma   90.00
#
_symmetry.space_group_name_H-M   'P 1'
#
loop_
_entity.id
_entity.type
_entity.pdbx_description
1 polymer ?
#
loop_
_entity_poly.entity_id
_entity_poly.type
_entity_poly.pdbx_seq_one_letter_code
_entity_poly.pdbx_strand_id
1 'polypeptide(L)'
;MKKRLSITLIMLLSLALVFAGCGSNDTSKSDKTETKDKEKTEVTSGASKTSYTDPSELKDEYDIVIVGAAGAGLSAALEAKAKGMNPVILEKMPQAGGNTLKASSGMNASETKFQKEQGINDSNDKFYEETLAGGHGTNDKEMLRFFVDNSASAIDWLDSMDIKLNNLTITGGMSEKRTHRPEDGSAVGKYLVDGLLKNVQEQEIPVFVNADVKEITQKDGKVTGVKVRLNNKEDKTISSDAVIVTTGGYGANKELIEKERPDLKGYVTTNQEGSTGDGIKMIEKLGGTTVDMDQIQVHPTVQQEKSYLIGEAVRGEGAILVSQEGKRFGNELDTRDNVTAAINKLPEKSAYLVFDSGVKERVKAIAQYEEMGFVEEAATIDELASKIDVPKEELSKTLDTWNASVKNKKDEAFGRTTAMDNDLSKAPYYAIKIGPGIHYTMGGVKINTNTEVLDKDGKPITGLFAAGEVTGGLHGENRIGGNSVAEIIIFGRQAGDKSAEFVKEQQ
;
A
#
# COMPACT_ATOMS: atom_id res chain seq x y z
N MET A 1 23.03 59.74 12.07
CA MET A 1 24.49 59.76 12.14
C MET A 1 24.98 58.43 11.61
N LYS A 2 25.50 58.40 10.38
CA LYS A 2 26.92 58.21 10.01
C LYS A 2 27.43 56.87 10.49
N LYS A 3 28.00 55.95 9.72
CA LYS A 3 28.66 55.91 8.36
C LYS A 3 29.05 54.45 8.11
N ARG A 4 28.85 53.92 6.90
CA ARG A 4 29.83 53.58 5.83
C ARG A 4 30.62 52.29 6.08
N LEU A 5 30.54 51.34 5.12
CA LEU A 5 31.20 51.15 3.81
C LEU A 5 32.50 50.36 3.96
N SER A 6 32.73 49.25 3.31
CA SER A 6 33.36 48.99 1.99
C SER A 6 33.57 47.49 1.85
N ILE A 7 33.16 46.79 0.82
CA ILE A 7 33.70 46.53 -0.51
C ILE A 7 35.19 46.06 -0.46
N THR A 8 35.43 44.81 -0.88
CA THR A 8 36.44 44.54 -1.92
C THR A 8 36.21 43.20 -2.61
N LEU A 9 36.01 43.26 -3.88
CA LEU A 9 35.98 42.34 -5.00
C LEU A 9 37.42 41.98 -5.38
N ILE A 10 37.77 40.69 -5.62
CA ILE A 10 38.85 40.31 -6.52
C ILE A 10 38.45 39.08 -7.33
N MET A 11 38.49 39.30 -8.62
CA MET A 11 38.36 38.42 -9.79
C MET A 11 39.76 37.93 -10.22
N LEU A 12 39.84 36.78 -10.89
CA LEU A 12 40.77 36.41 -11.99
C LEU A 12 40.98 34.89 -11.98
N LEU A 13 40.56 34.16 -12.94
CA LEU A 13 40.83 34.00 -14.40
C LEU A 13 41.86 32.88 -14.69
N SER A 14 41.36 31.83 -15.34
CA SER A 14 41.88 31.00 -16.43
C SER A 14 43.28 30.37 -16.36
N LEU A 15 43.39 29.05 -16.72
CA LEU A 15 44.04 28.63 -17.97
C LEU A 15 43.89 27.15 -18.25
N ALA A 16 43.48 26.83 -19.46
CA ALA A 16 43.48 25.50 -20.05
C ALA A 16 44.87 25.20 -20.64
N LEU A 17 45.30 23.92 -20.62
CA LEU A 17 46.34 23.44 -21.53
C LEU A 17 46.11 21.98 -21.90
N VAL A 18 45.86 21.79 -23.19
CA VAL A 18 45.88 20.55 -23.95
C VAL A 18 47.33 20.19 -24.30
N PHE A 19 47.74 18.95 -24.17
CA PHE A 19 48.82 18.38 -25.00
C PHE A 19 48.51 16.92 -25.37
N ALA A 20 48.42 16.69 -26.67
CA ALA A 20 48.48 15.41 -27.34
C ALA A 20 49.95 15.07 -27.64
N GLY A 21 50.30 13.78 -27.66
CA GLY A 21 51.61 13.32 -28.11
C GLY A 21 51.61 11.81 -28.34
N CYS A 22 51.71 11.42 -29.62
CA CYS A 22 51.87 10.06 -30.14
C CYS A 22 53.29 9.52 -30.05
N GLY A 23 53.43 8.17 -30.14
CA GLY A 23 54.61 7.52 -30.78
C GLY A 23 55.22 6.39 -29.95
N SER A 24 55.06 5.21 -30.31
CA SER A 24 55.55 4.12 -31.14
C SER A 24 56.53 3.15 -30.45
N ASN A 25 56.18 1.87 -30.58
CA ASN A 25 56.95 0.60 -30.78
C ASN A 25 58.29 0.38 -30.02
N ASP A 26 58.43 -0.73 -29.30
CA ASP A 26 59.00 -1.96 -29.84
C ASP A 26 58.98 -3.15 -28.86
N THR A 27 58.84 -4.31 -29.47
CA THR A 27 58.92 -5.71 -29.14
C THR A 27 59.82 -6.17 -27.98
N SER A 28 59.32 -7.17 -27.17
CA SER A 28 59.90 -8.52 -27.09
C SER A 28 59.15 -9.47 -26.15
N LYS A 29 59.10 -10.68 -26.55
CA LYS A 29 58.42 -11.94 -26.18
C LYS A 29 58.50 -12.44 -24.73
N SER A 30 57.44 -13.21 -24.46
CA SER A 30 57.28 -14.50 -23.71
C SER A 30 56.95 -14.32 -22.23
N ASP A 31 55.87 -14.92 -21.66
CA ASP A 31 55.47 -16.30 -21.60
C ASP A 31 54.01 -16.40 -21.10
N LYS A 32 53.38 -17.55 -21.47
CA LYS A 32 51.99 -17.88 -21.19
C LYS A 32 51.73 -18.13 -19.69
N THR A 33 50.67 -17.56 -19.15
CA THR A 33 49.84 -18.23 -18.12
C THR A 33 48.39 -17.82 -18.34
N GLU A 34 47.55 -18.82 -18.57
CA GLU A 34 46.09 -18.70 -18.74
C GLU A 34 45.45 -18.20 -17.44
N THR A 35 44.76 -17.08 -17.52
CA THR A 35 43.78 -16.67 -16.50
C THR A 35 42.44 -16.50 -17.19
N LYS A 36 41.49 -17.33 -16.77
CA LYS A 36 40.11 -17.35 -17.25
C LYS A 36 39.45 -15.97 -17.04
N ASP A 37 39.02 -15.38 -18.12
CA ASP A 37 38.08 -14.26 -18.14
C ASP A 37 36.79 -14.68 -17.47
N LYS A 38 36.48 -14.01 -16.35
CA LYS A 38 35.13 -13.97 -15.80
C LYS A 38 34.35 -12.94 -16.60
N GLU A 39 33.54 -13.41 -17.52
CA GLU A 39 32.44 -12.63 -18.09
C GLU A 39 31.62 -11.99 -16.94
N LYS A 40 31.70 -10.68 -16.83
CA LYS A 40 30.73 -9.89 -16.09
C LYS A 40 29.42 -9.97 -16.89
N THR A 41 28.54 -10.84 -16.48
CA THR A 41 27.14 -10.77 -16.89
C THR A 41 26.58 -9.49 -16.29
N GLU A 42 26.45 -8.44 -17.07
CA GLU A 42 25.58 -7.32 -16.75
C GLU A 42 24.17 -7.87 -16.69
N VAL A 43 23.65 -8.02 -15.47
CA VAL A 43 22.23 -8.21 -15.24
C VAL A 43 21.57 -6.87 -15.57
N THR A 44 21.21 -6.71 -16.84
CA THR A 44 20.26 -5.68 -17.24
C THR A 44 18.94 -6.02 -16.55
N SER A 45 18.66 -5.34 -15.43
CA SER A 45 17.33 -5.28 -14.87
C SER A 45 16.45 -4.62 -15.91
N GLY A 46 15.73 -5.42 -16.67
CA GLY A 46 14.70 -4.98 -17.59
C GLY A 46 13.51 -4.41 -16.81
N ALA A 47 13.67 -3.22 -16.23
CA ALA A 47 12.55 -2.43 -15.84
C ALA A 47 11.88 -1.98 -17.14
N SER A 48 10.79 -2.65 -17.52
CA SER A 48 9.88 -2.17 -18.55
C SER A 48 9.52 -0.73 -18.19
N LYS A 49 9.94 0.24 -19.02
CA LYS A 49 9.48 1.61 -18.86
C LYS A 49 7.97 1.58 -19.07
N THR A 50 7.19 1.77 -18.01
CA THR A 50 5.75 1.91 -18.07
C THR A 50 5.44 3.06 -19.03
N SER A 51 4.94 2.75 -20.21
CA SER A 51 4.60 3.75 -21.21
C SER A 51 3.14 4.14 -20.99
N TYR A 52 2.90 5.37 -20.53
CA TYR A 52 1.56 5.94 -20.46
C TYR A 52 1.14 6.48 -21.84
N THR A 53 -0.16 6.60 -22.04
CA THR A 53 -0.73 7.12 -23.29
C THR A 53 -0.37 8.61 -23.48
N ASP A 54 0.00 9.00 -24.70
CA ASP A 54 0.31 10.40 -24.99
C ASP A 54 -0.94 11.27 -24.77
N PRO A 55 -0.83 12.42 -24.10
CA PRO A 55 -1.96 13.31 -23.85
C PRO A 55 -2.71 13.75 -25.12
N SER A 56 -2.04 13.80 -26.28
CA SER A 56 -2.66 14.14 -27.56
C SER A 56 -3.64 13.07 -28.09
N GLU A 57 -3.57 11.84 -27.55
CA GLU A 57 -4.45 10.73 -27.91
C GLU A 57 -5.76 10.71 -27.09
N LEU A 58 -5.91 11.62 -26.09
CA LEU A 58 -7.11 11.69 -25.27
C LEU A 58 -8.32 12.11 -26.12
N LYS A 59 -9.27 11.18 -26.24
CA LYS A 59 -10.53 11.40 -26.98
C LYS A 59 -11.52 12.21 -26.14
N ASP A 60 -12.52 12.76 -26.80
CA ASP A 60 -13.60 13.53 -26.17
C ASP A 60 -14.73 12.63 -25.64
N GLU A 61 -14.70 11.32 -25.96
CA GLU A 61 -15.75 10.36 -25.58
C GLU A 61 -15.18 8.96 -25.32
N TYR A 62 -15.68 8.31 -24.25
CA TYR A 62 -15.44 6.93 -23.89
C TYR A 62 -16.71 6.33 -23.26
N ASP A 63 -16.86 5.00 -23.29
CA ASP A 63 -18.01 4.34 -22.65
C ASP A 63 -17.95 4.54 -21.13
N ILE A 64 -16.76 4.39 -20.53
CA ILE A 64 -16.53 4.48 -19.10
C ILE A 64 -15.26 5.30 -18.81
N VAL A 65 -15.38 6.32 -17.97
CA VAL A 65 -14.25 7.07 -17.42
C VAL A 65 -13.94 6.57 -16.01
N ILE A 66 -12.68 6.18 -15.78
CA ILE A 66 -12.17 5.72 -14.48
C ILE A 66 -11.25 6.81 -13.94
N VAL A 67 -11.56 7.31 -12.74
CA VAL A 67 -10.82 8.38 -12.08
C VAL A 67 -9.92 7.80 -11.00
N GLY A 68 -8.61 7.73 -11.29
CA GLY A 68 -7.58 7.14 -10.44
C GLY A 68 -7.02 5.82 -11.00
N ALA A 69 -5.68 5.72 -11.07
CA ALA A 69 -4.94 4.59 -11.64
C ALA A 69 -4.25 3.73 -10.57
N ALA A 70 -4.87 3.55 -9.40
CA ALA A 70 -4.41 2.61 -8.39
C ALA A 70 -5.07 1.23 -8.59
N GLY A 71 -4.86 0.28 -7.68
CA GLY A 71 -5.33 -1.09 -7.83
C GLY A 71 -6.81 -1.22 -8.18
N ALA A 72 -7.69 -0.43 -7.57
CA ALA A 72 -9.13 -0.46 -7.86
C ALA A 72 -9.45 0.01 -9.29
N GLY A 73 -8.83 1.13 -9.73
CA GLY A 73 -9.05 1.66 -11.07
C GLY A 73 -8.51 0.75 -12.18
N LEU A 74 -7.32 0.18 -11.98
CA LEU A 74 -6.73 -0.78 -12.92
C LEU A 74 -7.59 -2.04 -13.02
N SER A 75 -8.09 -2.57 -11.89
CA SER A 75 -8.99 -3.73 -11.88
C SER A 75 -10.33 -3.44 -12.55
N ALA A 76 -10.92 -2.25 -12.31
CA ALA A 76 -12.15 -1.81 -12.95
C ALA A 76 -12.01 -1.70 -14.48
N ALA A 77 -10.88 -1.13 -14.92
CA ALA A 77 -10.61 -0.98 -16.36
C ALA A 77 -10.47 -2.33 -17.06
N LEU A 78 -9.74 -3.28 -16.47
CA LEU A 78 -9.57 -4.64 -17.01
C LEU A 78 -10.91 -5.37 -17.10
N GLU A 79 -11.73 -5.30 -16.06
CA GLU A 79 -13.04 -5.96 -16.06
C GLU A 79 -14.00 -5.29 -17.06
N ALA A 80 -14.07 -3.96 -17.12
CA ALA A 80 -14.89 -3.23 -18.10
C ALA A 80 -14.47 -3.57 -19.55
N LYS A 81 -13.16 -3.65 -19.82
CA LYS A 81 -12.63 -4.05 -21.13
C LYS A 81 -13.02 -5.49 -21.48
N ALA A 82 -12.91 -6.42 -20.53
CA ALA A 82 -13.32 -7.81 -20.72
C ALA A 82 -14.82 -7.96 -21.02
N LYS A 83 -15.65 -7.00 -20.55
CA LYS A 83 -17.08 -6.91 -20.90
C LYS A 83 -17.35 -6.20 -22.21
N GLY A 84 -16.32 -5.82 -22.98
CA GLY A 84 -16.42 -5.21 -24.31
C GLY A 84 -16.59 -3.69 -24.32
N MET A 85 -16.37 -3.02 -23.19
CA MET A 85 -16.40 -1.56 -23.10
C MET A 85 -15.09 -0.93 -23.55
N ASN A 86 -15.15 0.38 -23.85
CA ASN A 86 -14.00 1.22 -24.17
C ASN A 86 -13.69 2.16 -22.97
N PRO A 87 -12.98 1.69 -21.92
CA PRO A 87 -12.66 2.48 -20.76
C PRO A 87 -11.44 3.38 -20.99
N VAL A 88 -11.34 4.47 -20.19
CA VAL A 88 -10.15 5.32 -20.07
C VAL A 88 -9.81 5.53 -18.60
N ILE A 89 -8.52 5.53 -18.25
CA ILE A 89 -8.05 5.82 -16.90
C ILE A 89 -7.38 7.19 -16.86
N LEU A 90 -7.82 8.05 -15.91
CA LEU A 90 -7.30 9.38 -15.66
C LEU A 90 -6.66 9.44 -14.28
N GLU A 91 -5.35 9.69 -14.22
CA GLU A 91 -4.57 9.75 -12.97
C GLU A 91 -3.97 11.14 -12.78
N LYS A 92 -4.22 11.79 -11.66
CA LYS A 92 -3.71 13.14 -11.39
C LYS A 92 -2.21 13.19 -11.12
N MET A 93 -1.64 12.09 -10.57
CA MET A 93 -0.21 12.00 -10.28
C MET A 93 0.60 11.68 -11.54
N PRO A 94 1.93 11.92 -11.53
CA PRO A 94 2.78 11.63 -12.70
C PRO A 94 3.02 10.13 -12.93
N GLN A 95 2.53 9.27 -12.03
CA GLN A 95 2.62 7.81 -12.16
C GLN A 95 1.38 7.13 -11.58
N ALA A 96 1.02 6.00 -12.15
CA ALA A 96 -0.03 5.13 -11.64
C ALA A 96 0.40 4.37 -10.38
N GLY A 97 -0.58 3.85 -9.64
CA GLY A 97 -0.38 2.93 -8.51
C GLY A 97 -0.81 3.48 -7.15
N GLY A 98 -0.78 4.79 -6.93
CA GLY A 98 -1.27 5.43 -5.70
C GLY A 98 -0.78 4.76 -4.42
N ASN A 99 -1.66 4.63 -3.41
CA ASN A 99 -1.35 3.91 -2.16
C ASN A 99 -1.12 2.40 -2.36
N THR A 100 -1.64 1.80 -3.44
CA THR A 100 -1.42 0.38 -3.75
C THR A 100 0.07 0.07 -3.91
N LEU A 101 0.87 0.95 -4.53
CA LEU A 101 2.33 0.80 -4.63
C LEU A 101 3.02 0.64 -3.28
N LYS A 102 2.46 1.20 -2.22
CA LYS A 102 3.02 1.19 -0.86
C LYS A 102 2.53 0.01 -0.01
N ALA A 103 1.67 -0.85 -0.54
CA ALA A 103 1.16 -2.01 0.18
C ALA A 103 2.28 -3.01 0.48
N SER A 104 2.55 -3.24 1.76
CA SER A 104 3.72 -3.98 2.22
C SER A 104 3.45 -5.44 2.59
N SER A 105 2.18 -5.80 2.85
CA SER A 105 1.84 -7.15 3.32
C SER A 105 1.41 -8.04 2.16
N GLY A 106 0.12 -8.15 1.90
CA GLY A 106 -0.47 -9.01 0.89
C GLY A 106 -1.98 -8.81 0.80
N MET A 107 -2.66 -9.70 0.10
CA MET A 107 -4.10 -9.72 -0.11
C MET A 107 -4.75 -10.82 0.73
N ASN A 108 -5.72 -10.48 1.57
CA ASN A 108 -6.49 -11.50 2.31
C ASN A 108 -7.53 -12.17 1.44
N ALA A 109 -7.58 -13.50 1.53
CA ALA A 109 -8.62 -14.32 0.92
C ALA A 109 -8.75 -15.65 1.66
N SER A 110 -9.96 -16.21 1.72
CA SER A 110 -10.25 -17.51 2.30
C SER A 110 -10.66 -18.53 1.22
N GLU A 111 -10.58 -19.81 1.56
CA GLU A 111 -10.95 -20.95 0.69
C GLU A 111 -10.23 -21.00 -0.65
N THR A 112 -9.04 -20.36 -0.75
CA THR A 112 -8.27 -20.31 -1.99
C THR A 112 -7.63 -21.66 -2.33
N LYS A 113 -7.31 -21.85 -3.62
CA LYS A 113 -6.54 -23.01 -4.05
C LYS A 113 -5.20 -23.12 -3.35
N PHE A 114 -4.53 -22.00 -3.11
CA PHE A 114 -3.22 -21.96 -2.45
C PHE A 114 -3.30 -22.32 -0.96
N GLN A 115 -4.39 -21.97 -0.26
CA GLN A 115 -4.63 -22.46 1.10
C GLN A 115 -4.84 -23.99 1.12
N LYS A 116 -5.64 -24.51 0.19
CA LYS A 116 -5.91 -25.96 0.06
C LYS A 116 -4.64 -26.75 -0.24
N GLU A 117 -3.80 -26.28 -1.13
CA GLU A 117 -2.50 -26.86 -1.46
C GLU A 117 -1.55 -26.93 -0.25
N GLN A 118 -1.64 -25.95 0.67
CA GLN A 118 -0.82 -25.90 1.88
C GLN A 118 -1.49 -26.53 3.11
N GLY A 119 -2.67 -27.17 2.95
CA GLY A 119 -3.38 -27.84 4.02
C GLY A 119 -3.99 -26.88 5.06
N ILE A 120 -4.19 -25.61 4.69
CA ILE A 120 -4.83 -24.61 5.55
C ILE A 120 -6.35 -24.74 5.42
N ASN A 121 -7.01 -25.02 6.55
CA ASN A 121 -8.46 -25.15 6.62
C ASN A 121 -9.10 -23.83 7.06
N ASP A 122 -9.49 -23.02 6.09
CA ASP A 122 -10.13 -21.72 6.29
C ASP A 122 -11.54 -21.71 5.68
N SER A 123 -12.36 -20.73 6.04
CA SER A 123 -13.71 -20.56 5.48
C SER A 123 -14.10 -19.09 5.36
N ASN A 124 -15.01 -18.80 4.43
CA ASN A 124 -15.61 -17.47 4.27
C ASN A 124 -16.32 -17.02 5.56
N ASP A 125 -16.97 -17.94 6.29
CA ASP A 125 -17.64 -17.60 7.54
C ASP A 125 -16.63 -17.19 8.62
N LYS A 126 -15.51 -17.92 8.77
CA LYS A 126 -14.45 -17.57 9.70
C LYS A 126 -13.80 -16.23 9.33
N PHE A 127 -13.54 -16.01 8.04
CA PHE A 127 -13.01 -14.74 7.54
C PHE A 127 -13.98 -13.59 7.83
N TYR A 128 -15.29 -13.80 7.62
CA TYR A 128 -16.33 -12.83 7.94
C TYR A 128 -16.36 -12.49 9.43
N GLU A 129 -16.42 -13.49 10.30
CA GLU A 129 -16.50 -13.29 11.75
C GLU A 129 -15.27 -12.54 12.30
N GLU A 130 -14.06 -12.92 11.87
CA GLU A 130 -12.83 -12.27 12.30
C GLU A 130 -12.73 -10.83 11.78
N THR A 131 -13.17 -10.58 10.53
CA THR A 131 -13.17 -9.23 9.96
C THR A 131 -14.22 -8.34 10.64
N LEU A 132 -15.41 -8.89 10.93
CA LEU A 132 -16.46 -8.18 11.67
C LEU A 132 -15.99 -7.84 13.10
N ALA A 133 -15.36 -8.80 13.79
CA ALA A 133 -14.79 -8.55 15.11
C ALA A 133 -13.68 -7.50 15.07
N GLY A 134 -12.78 -7.58 14.06
CA GLY A 134 -11.72 -6.61 13.84
C GLY A 134 -12.20 -5.19 13.54
N GLY A 135 -13.37 -5.05 12.92
CA GLY A 135 -14.08 -3.80 12.69
C GLY A 135 -15.01 -3.37 13.83
N HIS A 136 -14.90 -4.02 14.99
CA HIS A 136 -15.75 -3.78 16.18
C HIS A 136 -17.25 -4.00 15.96
N GLY A 137 -17.61 -4.80 14.95
CA GLY A 137 -19.00 -5.13 14.63
C GLY A 137 -19.78 -4.03 13.90
N THR A 138 -19.10 -2.95 13.49
CA THR A 138 -19.71 -1.76 12.85
C THR A 138 -19.65 -1.82 11.31
N ASN A 139 -19.02 -2.83 10.73
CA ASN A 139 -18.94 -3.05 9.29
C ASN A 139 -20.35 -3.11 8.66
N ASP A 140 -20.50 -2.59 7.44
CA ASP A 140 -21.67 -2.93 6.62
C ASP A 140 -21.65 -4.44 6.32
N LYS A 141 -22.62 -5.14 6.85
CA LYS A 141 -22.65 -6.62 6.86
C LYS A 141 -22.88 -7.20 5.46
N GLU A 142 -23.61 -6.50 4.61
CA GLU A 142 -23.89 -6.92 3.25
C GLU A 142 -22.64 -6.77 2.39
N MET A 143 -21.97 -5.62 2.48
CA MET A 143 -20.67 -5.40 1.81
C MET A 143 -19.61 -6.38 2.32
N LEU A 144 -19.54 -6.63 3.63
CA LEU A 144 -18.59 -7.56 4.21
C LEU A 144 -18.83 -8.99 3.73
N ARG A 145 -20.09 -9.44 3.63
CA ARG A 145 -20.43 -10.77 3.08
C ARG A 145 -19.99 -10.88 1.63
N PHE A 146 -20.35 -9.87 0.80
CA PHE A 146 -19.92 -9.81 -0.58
C PHE A 146 -18.39 -9.87 -0.71
N PHE A 147 -17.67 -9.10 0.10
CA PHE A 147 -16.21 -9.05 0.14
C PHE A 147 -15.60 -10.44 0.40
N VAL A 148 -16.01 -11.14 1.45
CA VAL A 148 -15.40 -12.43 1.79
C VAL A 148 -15.76 -13.52 0.78
N ASP A 149 -17.00 -13.55 0.28
CA ASP A 149 -17.48 -14.56 -0.67
C ASP A 149 -16.80 -14.44 -2.04
N ASN A 150 -16.30 -13.26 -2.40
CA ASN A 150 -15.57 -13.02 -3.65
C ASN A 150 -14.05 -13.06 -3.52
N SER A 151 -13.51 -13.32 -2.32
CA SER A 151 -12.07 -13.23 -2.07
C SER A 151 -11.25 -14.29 -2.81
N ALA A 152 -11.70 -15.56 -2.82
CA ALA A 152 -11.01 -16.63 -3.55
C ALA A 152 -11.01 -16.39 -5.06
N SER A 153 -12.17 -15.97 -5.63
CA SER A 153 -12.27 -15.68 -7.06
C SER A 153 -11.38 -14.50 -7.50
N ALA A 154 -11.12 -13.56 -6.60
CA ALA A 154 -10.21 -12.46 -6.88
C ALA A 154 -8.74 -12.93 -6.96
N ILE A 155 -8.32 -13.88 -6.12
CA ILE A 155 -7.01 -14.55 -6.23
C ILE A 155 -6.89 -15.33 -7.54
N ASP A 156 -7.93 -16.07 -7.93
CA ASP A 156 -7.94 -16.82 -9.19
C ASP A 156 -7.89 -15.90 -10.41
N TRP A 157 -8.58 -14.75 -10.35
CA TRP A 157 -8.55 -13.75 -11.40
C TRP A 157 -7.15 -13.13 -11.57
N LEU A 158 -6.46 -12.79 -10.48
CA LEU A 158 -5.08 -12.31 -10.52
C LEU A 158 -4.13 -13.37 -11.10
N ASP A 159 -4.25 -14.63 -10.65
CA ASP A 159 -3.42 -15.73 -11.15
C ASP A 159 -3.63 -16.00 -12.65
N SER A 160 -4.86 -15.79 -13.16
CA SER A 160 -5.16 -15.90 -14.61
C SER A 160 -4.44 -14.87 -15.48
N MET A 161 -3.91 -13.81 -14.87
CA MET A 161 -3.14 -12.73 -15.50
C MET A 161 -1.64 -12.74 -15.13
N ASP A 162 -1.11 -13.90 -14.71
CA ASP A 162 0.26 -14.07 -14.25
C ASP A 162 0.64 -13.24 -13.00
N ILE A 163 -0.35 -12.80 -12.23
CA ILE A 163 -0.15 -12.12 -10.93
C ILE A 163 -0.36 -13.13 -9.81
N LYS A 164 0.66 -13.93 -9.55
CA LYS A 164 0.58 -15.06 -8.64
C LYS A 164 0.90 -14.67 -7.20
N LEU A 165 -0.06 -14.88 -6.28
CA LEU A 165 0.05 -14.61 -4.85
C LEU A 165 -0.09 -15.92 -4.05
N ASN A 166 0.94 -16.76 -4.01
CA ASN A 166 0.91 -18.10 -3.44
C ASN A 166 1.73 -18.26 -2.13
N ASN A 167 2.39 -17.22 -1.66
CA ASN A 167 3.08 -17.22 -0.38
C ASN A 167 2.14 -16.74 0.71
N LEU A 168 1.81 -17.61 1.69
CA LEU A 168 0.79 -17.34 2.70
C LEU A 168 1.40 -16.95 4.04
N THR A 169 0.93 -15.83 4.59
CA THR A 169 1.30 -15.36 5.93
C THR A 169 0.07 -14.97 6.74
N ILE A 170 0.28 -14.56 7.98
CA ILE A 170 -0.77 -14.12 8.90
C ILE A 170 -0.59 -12.64 9.24
N THR A 171 -1.70 -11.94 9.44
CA THR A 171 -1.74 -10.56 9.95
C THR A 171 -2.47 -10.49 11.29
N GLY A 172 -2.32 -9.37 12.00
CA GLY A 172 -3.00 -9.17 13.28
C GLY A 172 -4.52 -9.25 13.18
N GLY A 173 -5.14 -9.86 14.17
CA GLY A 173 -6.59 -10.08 14.23
C GLY A 173 -7.11 -11.28 13.41
N MET A 174 -6.20 -12.07 12.80
CA MET A 174 -6.53 -13.28 12.05
C MET A 174 -5.98 -14.53 12.74
N SER A 175 -6.72 -15.64 12.66
CA SER A 175 -6.31 -16.93 13.23
C SER A 175 -5.71 -17.88 12.19
N GLU A 176 -5.93 -17.63 10.88
CA GLU A 176 -5.41 -18.45 9.78
C GLU A 176 -4.46 -17.64 8.88
N LYS A 177 -3.55 -18.36 8.19
CA LYS A 177 -2.71 -17.78 7.14
C LYS A 177 -3.56 -17.49 5.91
N ARG A 178 -4.03 -16.28 5.79
CA ARG A 178 -5.00 -15.82 4.80
C ARG A 178 -4.46 -14.72 3.92
N THR A 179 -3.30 -14.15 4.29
CA THR A 179 -2.66 -13.07 3.56
C THR A 179 -1.74 -13.63 2.48
N HIS A 180 -2.15 -13.47 1.23
CA HIS A 180 -1.47 -13.94 0.02
C HIS A 180 -0.46 -12.91 -0.45
N ARG A 181 0.81 -13.32 -0.64
CA ARG A 181 1.94 -12.50 -1.08
C ARG A 181 2.54 -13.06 -2.37
N PRO A 182 3.39 -12.28 -3.08
CA PRO A 182 4.26 -12.82 -4.10
C PRO A 182 5.06 -14.03 -3.61
N GLU A 183 5.39 -14.96 -4.49
CA GLU A 183 6.04 -16.23 -4.18
C GLU A 183 7.34 -16.08 -3.39
N ASP A 184 8.13 -15.05 -3.69
CA ASP A 184 9.38 -14.74 -3.00
C ASP A 184 9.21 -14.09 -1.61
N GLY A 185 7.97 -13.82 -1.19
CA GLY A 185 7.64 -13.16 0.07
C GLY A 185 7.88 -11.65 0.08
N SER A 186 8.08 -11.04 -1.09
CA SER A 186 8.22 -9.59 -1.22
C SER A 186 6.92 -8.84 -0.91
N ALA A 187 6.99 -7.50 -0.80
CA ALA A 187 5.84 -6.64 -0.63
C ALA A 187 4.92 -6.71 -1.86
N VAL A 188 3.60 -6.83 -1.63
CA VAL A 188 2.62 -7.02 -2.71
C VAL A 188 2.46 -5.79 -3.61
N GLY A 189 2.70 -4.58 -3.09
CA GLY A 189 2.27 -3.34 -3.75
C GLY A 189 2.81 -3.15 -5.16
N LYS A 190 4.14 -3.10 -5.29
CA LYS A 190 4.77 -2.93 -6.60
C LYS A 190 4.49 -4.10 -7.55
N TYR A 191 4.56 -5.33 -7.05
CA TYR A 191 4.30 -6.54 -7.82
C TYR A 191 2.89 -6.53 -8.42
N LEU A 192 1.89 -6.16 -7.61
CA LEU A 192 0.49 -6.08 -8.04
C LEU A 192 0.26 -4.96 -9.06
N VAL A 193 0.79 -3.76 -8.80
CA VAL A 193 0.62 -2.62 -9.71
C VAL A 193 1.30 -2.88 -11.05
N ASP A 194 2.53 -3.39 -11.05
CA ASP A 194 3.26 -3.72 -12.28
C ASP A 194 2.50 -4.77 -13.11
N GLY A 195 1.97 -5.82 -12.45
CA GLY A 195 1.19 -6.87 -13.10
C GLY A 195 -0.11 -6.34 -13.69
N LEU A 196 -0.87 -5.54 -12.94
CA LEU A 196 -2.12 -4.94 -13.44
C LEU A 196 -1.87 -3.96 -14.59
N LEU A 197 -0.85 -3.09 -14.49
CA LEU A 197 -0.48 -2.15 -15.56
C LEU A 197 -0.03 -2.87 -16.82
N LYS A 198 0.74 -3.94 -16.71
CA LYS A 198 1.12 -4.78 -17.84
C LYS A 198 -0.12 -5.29 -18.57
N ASN A 199 -1.09 -5.85 -17.86
CA ASN A 199 -2.34 -6.34 -18.45
C ASN A 199 -3.19 -5.21 -19.07
N VAL A 200 -3.24 -4.02 -18.43
CA VAL A 200 -3.90 -2.84 -18.96
C VAL A 200 -3.28 -2.40 -20.31
N GLN A 201 -1.94 -2.41 -20.39
CA GLN A 201 -1.21 -2.08 -21.61
C GLN A 201 -1.40 -3.14 -22.71
N GLU A 202 -1.35 -4.42 -22.39
CA GLU A 202 -1.56 -5.54 -23.31
C GLU A 202 -2.99 -5.53 -23.91
N GLN A 203 -3.97 -5.01 -23.15
CA GLN A 203 -5.35 -4.84 -23.61
C GLN A 203 -5.61 -3.46 -24.27
N GLU A 204 -4.55 -2.67 -24.50
CA GLU A 204 -4.63 -1.35 -25.14
C GLU A 204 -5.62 -0.39 -24.44
N ILE A 205 -5.72 -0.45 -23.11
CA ILE A 205 -6.54 0.47 -22.34
C ILE A 205 -5.72 1.75 -22.10
N PRO A 206 -6.22 2.94 -22.54
CA PRO A 206 -5.47 4.17 -22.38
C PRO A 206 -5.39 4.63 -20.91
N VAL A 207 -4.17 4.99 -20.48
CA VAL A 207 -3.88 5.53 -19.15
C VAL A 207 -3.18 6.88 -19.30
N PHE A 208 -3.84 7.93 -18.84
CA PHE A 208 -3.30 9.29 -18.85
C PHE A 208 -2.89 9.69 -17.43
N VAL A 209 -1.62 9.99 -17.23
CA VAL A 209 -1.08 10.56 -16.00
C VAL A 209 -1.01 12.09 -16.10
N ASN A 210 -0.84 12.79 -14.96
CA ASN A 210 -1.00 14.24 -14.88
C ASN A 210 -2.34 14.72 -15.47
N ALA A 211 -3.37 13.89 -15.35
CA ALA A 211 -4.74 14.10 -15.81
C ALA A 211 -5.66 14.26 -14.58
N ASP A 212 -5.73 15.47 -14.09
CA ASP A 212 -6.42 15.80 -12.84
C ASP A 212 -7.91 16.09 -13.09
N VAL A 213 -8.78 15.15 -12.76
CA VAL A 213 -10.24 15.31 -12.85
C VAL A 213 -10.71 16.30 -11.81
N LYS A 214 -11.31 17.40 -12.25
CA LYS A 214 -11.78 18.51 -11.40
C LYS A 214 -13.26 18.46 -11.09
N GLU A 215 -14.03 17.82 -11.95
CA GLU A 215 -15.49 17.79 -11.86
C GLU A 215 -16.03 16.53 -12.55
N ILE A 216 -17.00 15.88 -11.96
CA ILE A 216 -17.86 14.90 -12.61
C ILE A 216 -19.09 15.65 -13.10
N THR A 217 -19.39 15.57 -14.39
CA THR A 217 -20.51 16.29 -14.99
C THR A 217 -21.79 15.47 -14.94
N GLN A 218 -22.94 16.14 -14.74
CA GLN A 218 -24.24 15.49 -14.78
C GLN A 218 -25.28 16.36 -15.52
N LYS A 219 -26.30 15.69 -16.04
CA LYS A 219 -27.48 16.33 -16.62
C LYS A 219 -28.71 15.52 -16.24
N ASP A 220 -29.74 16.19 -15.73
CA ASP A 220 -31.01 15.59 -15.32
C ASP A 220 -30.85 14.40 -14.33
N GLY A 221 -29.86 14.50 -13.42
CA GLY A 221 -29.56 13.48 -12.41
C GLY A 221 -28.73 12.27 -12.91
N LYS A 222 -28.37 12.24 -14.19
CA LYS A 222 -27.48 11.21 -14.79
C LYS A 222 -26.10 11.81 -15.03
N VAL A 223 -25.06 11.06 -14.66
CA VAL A 223 -23.66 11.39 -15.00
C VAL A 223 -23.47 11.39 -16.50
N THR A 224 -22.70 12.34 -17.01
CA THR A 224 -22.43 12.54 -18.45
C THR A 224 -20.96 12.61 -18.81
N GLY A 225 -20.06 12.45 -17.84
CA GLY A 225 -18.62 12.48 -18.05
C GLY A 225 -17.87 13.27 -16.99
N VAL A 226 -16.72 13.81 -17.37
CA VAL A 226 -15.83 14.55 -16.47
C VAL A 226 -15.20 15.77 -17.12
N LYS A 227 -14.77 16.74 -16.29
CA LYS A 227 -13.81 17.78 -16.68
C LYS A 227 -12.45 17.45 -16.12
N VAL A 228 -11.44 17.37 -16.97
CA VAL A 228 -10.07 17.01 -16.63
C VAL A 228 -9.10 18.12 -17.00
N ARG A 229 -8.11 18.36 -16.14
CA ARG A 229 -6.98 19.26 -16.41
C ARG A 229 -5.74 18.44 -16.71
N LEU A 230 -5.23 18.56 -17.93
CA LEU A 230 -4.02 17.88 -18.40
C LEU A 230 -2.77 18.71 -18.13
N ASN A 231 -1.74 18.07 -17.53
CA ASN A 231 -0.42 18.68 -17.30
C ASN A 231 -0.49 20.05 -16.61
N ASN A 232 -1.52 20.29 -15.80
CA ASN A 232 -1.81 21.58 -15.13
C ASN A 232 -2.03 22.78 -16.08
N LYS A 233 -2.36 22.54 -17.35
CA LYS A 233 -2.43 23.60 -18.37
C LYS A 233 -3.74 23.62 -19.17
N GLU A 234 -4.22 22.48 -19.60
CA GLU A 234 -5.34 22.37 -20.55
C GLU A 234 -6.53 21.71 -19.87
N ASP A 235 -7.68 22.37 -19.92
CA ASP A 235 -8.96 21.81 -19.47
C ASP A 235 -9.69 21.17 -20.64
N LYS A 236 -10.09 19.90 -20.48
CA LYS A 236 -10.91 19.13 -21.45
C LYS A 236 -12.17 18.61 -20.77
N THR A 237 -13.23 18.47 -21.55
CA THR A 237 -14.44 17.74 -21.14
C THR A 237 -14.47 16.42 -21.88
N ILE A 238 -14.66 15.33 -21.14
CA ILE A 238 -14.78 13.97 -21.68
C ILE A 238 -16.18 13.48 -21.38
N SER A 239 -16.91 13.11 -22.43
CA SER A 239 -18.23 12.49 -22.31
C SER A 239 -18.11 11.01 -22.00
N SER A 240 -19.00 10.49 -21.15
CA SER A 240 -19.11 9.05 -20.90
C SER A 240 -20.49 8.68 -20.33
N ASP A 241 -20.91 7.45 -20.58
CA ASP A 241 -22.17 6.92 -20.03
C ASP A 241 -22.06 6.57 -18.54
N ALA A 242 -20.86 6.19 -18.08
CA ALA A 242 -20.58 5.90 -16.68
C ALA A 242 -19.23 6.45 -16.23
N VAL A 243 -19.13 6.81 -14.94
CA VAL A 243 -17.89 7.22 -14.27
C VAL A 243 -17.66 6.34 -13.05
N ILE A 244 -16.44 5.76 -12.95
CA ILE A 244 -16.00 4.99 -11.79
C ILE A 244 -14.96 5.82 -11.03
N VAL A 245 -15.21 6.14 -9.75
CA VAL A 245 -14.31 6.90 -8.91
C VAL A 245 -13.48 5.95 -8.04
N THR A 246 -12.14 5.97 -8.23
CA THR A 246 -11.18 5.11 -7.53
C THR A 246 -9.98 5.92 -7.01
N THR A 247 -10.26 7.14 -6.52
CA THR A 247 -9.26 8.16 -6.21
C THR A 247 -8.51 7.94 -4.90
N GLY A 248 -8.82 6.85 -4.18
CA GLY A 248 -8.32 6.62 -2.83
C GLY A 248 -8.97 7.53 -1.78
N GLY A 249 -8.50 7.41 -0.54
CA GLY A 249 -9.03 8.16 0.59
C GLY A 249 -8.45 9.57 0.74
N TYR A 250 -8.43 10.05 1.98
CA TYR A 250 -7.99 11.42 2.32
C TYR A 250 -6.84 11.44 3.35
N GLY A 251 -6.12 10.33 3.50
CA GLY A 251 -5.07 10.18 4.52
C GLY A 251 -3.88 11.15 4.39
N ALA A 252 -3.72 11.85 3.25
CA ALA A 252 -2.73 12.91 3.06
C ALA A 252 -3.31 14.34 3.22
N ASN A 253 -4.61 14.47 3.46
CA ASN A 253 -5.27 15.76 3.65
C ASN A 253 -5.31 16.14 5.14
N LYS A 254 -4.32 16.89 5.62
CA LYS A 254 -4.19 17.28 7.04
C LYS A 254 -5.42 18.02 7.57
N GLU A 255 -5.99 18.91 6.77
CA GLU A 255 -7.16 19.71 7.19
C GLU A 255 -8.40 18.83 7.41
N LEU A 256 -8.62 17.87 6.50
CA LEU A 256 -9.72 16.93 6.61
C LEU A 256 -9.51 15.94 7.78
N ILE A 257 -8.28 15.44 7.95
CA ILE A 257 -7.92 14.59 9.10
C ILE A 257 -8.17 15.34 10.43
N GLU A 258 -7.67 16.57 10.56
CA GLU A 258 -7.85 17.36 11.78
C GLU A 258 -9.32 17.74 12.03
N LYS A 259 -10.12 17.90 10.98
CA LYS A 259 -11.56 18.14 11.08
C LYS A 259 -12.30 16.93 11.63
N GLU A 260 -12.06 15.76 11.05
CA GLU A 260 -12.76 14.51 11.40
C GLU A 260 -12.20 13.88 12.69
N ARG A 261 -10.86 13.96 12.91
CA ARG A 261 -10.13 13.39 14.06
C ARG A 261 -9.08 14.37 14.60
N PRO A 262 -9.51 15.37 15.42
CA PRO A 262 -8.61 16.39 15.99
C PRO A 262 -7.45 15.78 16.83
N ASP A 263 -7.65 14.62 17.42
CA ASP A 263 -6.66 13.88 18.20
C ASP A 263 -5.49 13.34 17.35
N LEU A 264 -5.64 13.26 16.03
CA LEU A 264 -4.58 12.82 15.10
C LEU A 264 -3.73 13.99 14.58
N LYS A 265 -3.93 15.19 15.09
CA LYS A 265 -3.10 16.34 14.75
C LYS A 265 -1.63 16.07 15.01
N GLY A 266 -0.80 16.28 13.98
CA GLY A 266 0.65 16.12 14.07
C GLY A 266 1.16 14.70 13.81
N TYR A 267 0.29 13.71 13.60
CA TYR A 267 0.72 12.39 13.15
C TYR A 267 1.31 12.45 11.74
N VAL A 268 2.36 11.65 11.51
CA VAL A 268 2.88 11.40 10.15
C VAL A 268 1.88 10.57 9.36
N THR A 269 1.99 10.59 8.02
CA THR A 269 1.12 9.77 7.16
C THR A 269 1.93 8.90 6.22
N THR A 270 1.52 7.64 6.06
CA THR A 270 2.10 6.72 5.07
C THR A 270 1.50 6.89 3.68
N ASN A 271 0.46 7.71 3.55
CA ASN A 271 -0.24 7.92 2.30
C ASN A 271 0.64 8.62 1.26
N GLN A 272 0.37 8.36 -0.01
CA GLN A 272 0.92 9.14 -1.11
C GLN A 272 0.22 10.52 -1.19
N GLU A 273 0.92 11.52 -1.75
CA GLU A 273 0.48 12.93 -1.74
C GLU A 273 -0.88 13.17 -2.40
N GLY A 274 -1.25 12.34 -3.39
CA GLY A 274 -2.53 12.44 -4.08
C GLY A 274 -3.75 11.98 -3.30
N SER A 275 -3.60 11.35 -2.12
CA SER A 275 -4.74 10.87 -1.29
C SER A 275 -5.37 12.01 -0.51
N THR A 276 -6.04 12.93 -1.21
CA THR A 276 -6.55 14.21 -0.68
C THR A 276 -8.06 14.30 -0.53
N GLY A 277 -8.79 13.21 -0.87
CA GLY A 277 -10.25 13.15 -0.76
C GLY A 277 -10.99 13.88 -1.89
N ASP A 278 -10.34 14.07 -3.06
CA ASP A 278 -10.94 14.83 -4.16
C ASP A 278 -12.16 14.12 -4.75
N GLY A 279 -12.11 12.79 -4.89
CA GLY A 279 -13.25 12.00 -5.35
C GLY A 279 -14.45 12.09 -4.42
N ILE A 280 -14.22 12.05 -3.11
CA ILE A 280 -15.28 12.22 -2.12
C ILE A 280 -15.97 13.58 -2.31
N LYS A 281 -15.19 14.67 -2.41
CA LYS A 281 -15.73 16.02 -2.63
C LYS A 281 -16.49 16.16 -3.95
N MET A 282 -16.03 15.51 -5.01
CA MET A 282 -16.75 15.52 -6.30
C MET A 282 -18.09 14.80 -6.22
N ILE A 283 -18.13 13.66 -5.53
CA ILE A 283 -19.34 12.87 -5.32
C ILE A 283 -20.34 13.62 -4.42
N GLU A 284 -19.90 14.21 -3.32
CA GLU A 284 -20.76 15.02 -2.45
C GLU A 284 -21.45 16.17 -3.20
N LYS A 285 -20.75 16.82 -4.16
CA LYS A 285 -21.35 17.88 -5.00
C LYS A 285 -22.47 17.35 -5.88
N LEU A 286 -22.47 16.07 -6.22
CA LEU A 286 -23.53 15.41 -7.00
C LEU A 286 -24.67 14.88 -6.12
N GLY A 287 -24.60 15.08 -4.81
CA GLY A 287 -25.57 14.59 -3.83
C GLY A 287 -25.31 13.21 -3.26
N GLY A 288 -24.13 12.64 -3.55
CA GLY A 288 -23.68 11.40 -2.90
C GLY A 288 -23.41 11.60 -1.40
N THR A 289 -23.59 10.55 -0.62
CA THR A 289 -23.38 10.57 0.83
C THR A 289 -22.10 9.88 1.24
N THR A 290 -21.62 10.21 2.43
CA THR A 290 -20.46 9.59 3.07
C THR A 290 -20.84 8.88 4.35
N VAL A 291 -20.04 7.91 4.77
CA VAL A 291 -20.15 7.17 6.03
C VAL A 291 -18.78 7.07 6.68
N ASP A 292 -18.75 6.92 8.01
CA ASP A 292 -17.56 6.60 8.82
C ASP A 292 -16.36 7.56 8.62
N MET A 293 -16.61 8.83 8.27
CA MET A 293 -15.55 9.79 7.95
C MET A 293 -14.59 10.04 9.13
N ASP A 294 -14.99 9.80 10.35
CA ASP A 294 -14.14 9.85 11.54
C ASP A 294 -13.36 8.55 11.79
N GLN A 295 -13.62 7.50 11.00
CA GLN A 295 -12.90 6.24 11.13
C GLN A 295 -11.60 6.28 10.31
N ILE A 296 -10.52 6.67 10.98
CA ILE A 296 -9.19 6.86 10.39
C ILE A 296 -8.22 5.90 11.09
N GLN A 297 -7.66 4.97 10.33
CA GLN A 297 -6.72 3.99 10.86
C GLN A 297 -5.33 4.58 11.05
N VAL A 298 -4.80 4.38 12.25
CA VAL A 298 -3.40 4.64 12.58
C VAL A 298 -2.64 3.31 12.57
N HIS A 299 -1.58 3.23 11.78
CA HIS A 299 -0.71 2.05 11.78
C HIS A 299 0.34 2.16 12.88
N PRO A 300 0.54 1.10 13.70
CA PRO A 300 1.44 1.17 14.86
C PRO A 300 2.93 1.25 14.49
N THR A 301 3.32 0.71 13.34
CA THR A 301 4.74 0.55 12.98
C THR A 301 5.10 1.40 11.76
N VAL A 302 5.28 2.71 11.97
CA VAL A 302 5.72 3.68 10.95
C VAL A 302 7.07 4.28 11.37
N GLN A 303 8.04 4.25 10.46
CA GLN A 303 9.30 4.98 10.63
C GLN A 303 9.01 6.48 10.50
N GLN A 304 9.27 7.25 11.55
CA GLN A 304 8.72 8.60 11.73
C GLN A 304 9.36 9.66 10.82
N GLU A 305 10.67 9.59 10.59
CA GLU A 305 11.40 10.63 9.85
C GLU A 305 11.06 10.64 8.35
N LYS A 306 10.83 9.45 7.77
CA LYS A 306 10.49 9.28 6.36
C LYS A 306 9.01 8.96 6.15
N SER A 307 8.23 8.91 7.22
CA SER A 307 6.81 8.52 7.19
C SER A 307 6.58 7.19 6.45
N TYR A 308 7.51 6.24 6.67
CA TYR A 308 7.54 4.99 5.91
C TYR A 308 6.92 3.84 6.69
N LEU A 309 6.03 3.10 6.04
CA LEU A 309 5.37 1.94 6.64
C LEU A 309 6.35 0.77 6.83
N ILE A 310 6.50 0.31 8.05
CA ILE A 310 7.14 -0.97 8.34
C ILE A 310 6.05 -2.05 8.38
N GLY A 311 6.09 -2.93 7.39
CA GLY A 311 5.02 -3.90 7.11
C GLY A 311 4.72 -4.84 8.26
N GLU A 312 3.47 -5.22 8.40
CA GLU A 312 2.96 -6.11 9.45
C GLU A 312 3.56 -7.53 9.38
N ALA A 313 4.02 -7.93 8.19
CA ALA A 313 4.68 -9.22 7.98
C ALA A 313 5.90 -9.44 8.90
N VAL A 314 6.63 -8.37 9.28
CA VAL A 314 7.76 -8.48 10.21
C VAL A 314 7.29 -9.05 11.57
N ARG A 315 6.16 -8.54 12.10
CA ARG A 315 5.53 -9.07 13.32
C ARG A 315 4.92 -10.46 13.09
N GLY A 316 4.30 -10.66 11.92
CA GLY A 316 3.73 -11.93 11.51
C GLY A 316 4.74 -13.07 11.34
N GLU A 317 6.02 -12.75 11.17
CA GLU A 317 7.12 -13.74 11.10
C GLU A 317 7.91 -13.88 12.42
N GLY A 318 7.45 -13.27 13.52
CA GLY A 318 7.96 -13.51 14.84
C GLY A 318 8.59 -12.33 15.57
N ALA A 319 8.74 -11.16 14.93
CA ALA A 319 9.28 -9.96 15.60
C ALA A 319 8.42 -9.52 16.79
N ILE A 320 9.06 -8.86 17.75
CA ILE A 320 8.44 -8.30 18.96
C ILE A 320 8.55 -6.78 19.01
N LEU A 321 7.70 -6.14 19.79
CA LEU A 321 7.74 -4.71 20.08
C LEU A 321 8.32 -4.48 21.49
N VAL A 322 9.35 -3.62 21.56
CA VAL A 322 10.09 -3.34 22.80
C VAL A 322 10.08 -1.83 23.06
N SER A 323 9.75 -1.43 24.29
CA SER A 323 9.82 -0.04 24.75
C SER A 323 11.28 0.40 24.99
N GLN A 324 11.48 1.70 25.25
CA GLN A 324 12.78 2.23 25.68
C GLN A 324 13.30 1.65 27.00
N GLU A 325 12.44 0.99 27.78
CA GLU A 325 12.85 0.23 28.97
C GLU A 325 13.37 -1.18 28.65
N GLY A 326 13.43 -1.59 27.38
CA GLY A 326 13.84 -2.92 26.96
C GLY A 326 12.79 -4.02 27.17
N LYS A 327 11.52 -3.66 27.36
CA LYS A 327 10.41 -4.58 27.70
C LYS A 327 9.34 -4.65 26.62
N ARG A 328 8.75 -5.83 26.39
CA ARG A 328 7.48 -5.96 25.70
C ARG A 328 6.37 -5.27 26.50
N PHE A 329 5.36 -4.76 25.81
CA PHE A 329 4.27 -3.98 26.42
C PHE A 329 2.88 -4.35 25.88
N GLY A 330 2.77 -5.36 25.03
CA GLY A 330 1.51 -5.81 24.44
C GLY A 330 1.66 -7.02 23.54
N ASN A 331 0.53 -7.51 23.01
CA ASN A 331 0.50 -8.51 21.96
C ASN A 331 0.75 -7.80 20.61
N GLU A 332 1.85 -8.14 19.97
CA GLU A 332 2.28 -7.51 18.71
C GLU A 332 1.37 -7.84 17.52
N LEU A 333 0.57 -8.90 17.63
CA LEU A 333 -0.39 -9.33 16.60
C LEU A 333 -1.85 -9.13 17.02
N ASP A 334 -2.09 -8.26 17.99
CA ASP A 334 -3.42 -7.70 18.20
C ASP A 334 -3.80 -6.75 17.05
N THR A 335 -5.03 -6.27 17.03
CA THR A 335 -5.50 -5.33 16.01
C THR A 335 -4.69 -4.02 16.01
N ARG A 336 -4.66 -3.32 14.89
CA ARG A 336 -3.82 -2.11 14.72
C ARG A 336 -4.12 -1.02 15.71
N ASP A 337 -5.40 -0.81 16.02
CA ASP A 337 -5.86 0.15 17.01
C ASP A 337 -5.37 -0.20 18.42
N ASN A 338 -5.45 -1.47 18.83
CA ASN A 338 -4.97 -1.94 20.14
C ASN A 338 -3.46 -1.78 20.26
N VAL A 339 -2.69 -2.18 19.24
CA VAL A 339 -1.22 -2.01 19.26
C VAL A 339 -0.84 -0.53 19.24
N THR A 340 -1.55 0.30 18.46
CA THR A 340 -1.38 1.76 18.45
C THR A 340 -1.66 2.37 19.81
N ALA A 341 -2.76 1.96 20.46
CA ALA A 341 -3.12 2.43 21.80
C ALA A 341 -2.06 2.03 22.85
N ALA A 342 -1.47 0.84 22.71
CA ALA A 342 -0.39 0.40 23.59
C ALA A 342 0.87 1.27 23.42
N ILE A 343 1.27 1.58 22.17
CA ILE A 343 2.41 2.47 21.92
C ILE A 343 2.14 3.90 22.41
N ASN A 344 0.93 4.42 22.22
CA ASN A 344 0.55 5.77 22.67
C ASN A 344 0.57 5.94 24.20
N LYS A 345 0.52 4.84 24.96
CA LYS A 345 0.68 4.85 26.42
C LYS A 345 2.13 4.95 26.87
N LEU A 346 3.10 4.65 25.98
CA LEU A 346 4.53 4.82 26.29
C LEU A 346 4.86 6.33 26.36
N PRO A 347 5.79 6.74 27.25
CA PRO A 347 6.17 8.15 27.38
C PRO A 347 6.61 8.79 26.07
N GLU A 348 7.38 8.05 25.27
CA GLU A 348 7.95 8.52 23.99
C GLU A 348 6.99 8.33 22.81
N LYS A 349 5.85 7.67 22.99
CA LYS A 349 4.89 7.27 21.95
C LYS A 349 5.60 6.60 20.75
N SER A 350 6.66 5.85 21.04
CA SER A 350 7.46 5.12 20.08
C SER A 350 8.01 3.85 20.71
N ALA A 351 8.43 2.89 19.89
CA ALA A 351 8.99 1.62 20.32
C ALA A 351 10.05 1.14 19.32
N TYR A 352 10.69 0.03 19.63
CA TYR A 352 11.56 -0.70 18.71
C TYR A 352 10.90 -1.99 18.28
N LEU A 353 10.89 -2.23 16.98
CA LEU A 353 10.56 -3.52 16.38
C LEU A 353 11.84 -4.34 16.36
N VAL A 354 11.94 -5.37 17.22
CA VAL A 354 13.13 -6.20 17.40
C VAL A 354 12.94 -7.56 16.77
N PHE A 355 13.94 -8.00 16.00
CA PHE A 355 13.92 -9.28 15.28
C PHE A 355 15.34 -9.82 15.06
N ASP A 356 15.43 -11.04 14.56
CA ASP A 356 16.69 -11.75 14.28
C ASP A 356 16.89 -12.05 12.80
N SER A 357 18.00 -12.69 12.45
CA SER A 357 18.31 -13.07 11.06
C SER A 357 17.28 -14.04 10.48
N GLY A 358 16.63 -14.85 11.29
CA GLY A 358 15.57 -15.76 10.84
C GLY A 358 14.35 -15.02 10.32
N VAL A 359 13.91 -13.96 11.00
CA VAL A 359 12.83 -13.09 10.52
C VAL A 359 13.26 -12.38 9.23
N LYS A 360 14.49 -11.84 9.18
CA LYS A 360 15.03 -11.18 7.99
C LYS A 360 15.05 -12.11 6.76
N GLU A 361 15.40 -13.37 6.92
CA GLU A 361 15.40 -14.37 5.84
C GLU A 361 13.99 -14.60 5.27
N ARG A 362 12.95 -14.57 6.14
CA ARG A 362 11.55 -14.81 5.76
C ARG A 362 10.84 -13.57 5.23
N VAL A 363 11.28 -12.36 5.61
CA VAL A 363 10.65 -11.08 5.21
C VAL A 363 11.59 -10.29 4.32
N LYS A 364 11.52 -10.51 3.01
CA LYS A 364 12.40 -9.86 2.02
C LYS A 364 12.28 -8.32 1.99
N ALA A 365 11.15 -7.78 2.41
CA ALA A 365 10.97 -6.33 2.53
C ALA A 365 11.98 -5.66 3.49
N ILE A 366 12.58 -6.40 4.43
CA ILE A 366 13.58 -5.88 5.37
C ILE A 366 14.83 -5.38 4.61
N ALA A 367 15.21 -5.99 3.51
CA ALA A 367 16.34 -5.53 2.70
C ALA A 367 16.16 -4.08 2.22
N GLN A 368 14.93 -3.71 1.83
CA GLN A 368 14.61 -2.33 1.47
C GLN A 368 14.70 -1.39 2.67
N TYR A 369 14.29 -1.84 3.86
CA TYR A 369 14.42 -1.02 5.08
C TYR A 369 15.88 -0.78 5.46
N GLU A 370 16.77 -1.75 5.21
CA GLU A 370 18.23 -1.60 5.38
C GLU A 370 18.80 -0.60 4.39
N GLU A 371 18.46 -0.71 3.09
CA GLU A 371 18.89 0.25 2.06
C GLU A 371 18.46 1.68 2.37
N MET A 372 17.30 1.84 3.02
CA MET A 372 16.79 3.14 3.47
C MET A 372 17.42 3.64 4.77
N GLY A 373 18.26 2.83 5.42
CA GLY A 373 18.93 3.18 6.67
C GLY A 373 18.04 3.14 7.91
N PHE A 374 16.99 2.33 7.93
CA PHE A 374 16.05 2.24 9.06
C PHE A 374 16.44 1.17 10.08
N VAL A 375 17.34 0.25 9.73
CA VAL A 375 17.64 -0.94 10.50
C VAL A 375 18.95 -0.79 11.24
N GLU A 376 18.91 -0.94 12.55
CA GLU A 376 20.09 -1.16 13.38
C GLU A 376 20.41 -2.66 13.42
N GLU A 377 21.64 -3.04 13.10
CA GLU A 377 22.14 -4.42 13.13
C GLU A 377 23.21 -4.58 14.20
N ALA A 378 23.20 -5.69 14.93
CA ALA A 378 24.22 -6.02 15.93
C ALA A 378 24.48 -7.52 15.98
N ALA A 379 25.72 -7.91 16.24
CA ALA A 379 26.11 -9.32 16.37
C ALA A 379 25.57 -9.98 17.65
N THR A 380 25.30 -9.19 18.68
CA THR A 380 24.79 -9.66 19.98
C THR A 380 23.64 -8.79 20.47
N ILE A 381 22.84 -9.33 21.41
CA ILE A 381 21.74 -8.61 22.07
C ILE A 381 22.27 -7.39 22.84
N ASP A 382 23.42 -7.53 23.51
CA ASP A 382 24.05 -6.44 24.26
C ASP A 382 24.51 -5.28 23.38
N GLU A 383 25.04 -5.59 22.19
CA GLU A 383 25.40 -4.59 21.21
C GLU A 383 24.15 -3.91 20.65
N LEU A 384 23.07 -4.68 20.36
CA LEU A 384 21.81 -4.10 19.90
C LEU A 384 21.24 -3.15 20.94
N ALA A 385 21.16 -3.59 22.21
CA ALA A 385 20.69 -2.76 23.31
C ALA A 385 21.47 -1.44 23.43
N SER A 386 22.80 -1.50 23.24
CA SER A 386 23.65 -0.30 23.24
C SER A 386 23.37 0.63 22.07
N LYS A 387 23.10 0.08 20.86
CA LYS A 387 22.80 0.85 19.66
C LYS A 387 21.46 1.58 19.73
N ILE A 388 20.47 0.95 20.35
CA ILE A 388 19.12 1.52 20.45
C ILE A 388 18.84 2.21 21.80
N ASP A 389 19.87 2.35 22.64
CA ASP A 389 19.84 3.01 23.95
C ASP A 389 18.75 2.46 24.88
N VAL A 390 18.75 1.13 25.06
CA VAL A 390 17.87 0.43 26.03
C VAL A 390 18.70 -0.36 27.05
N PRO A 391 18.17 -0.62 28.25
CA PRO A 391 18.86 -1.41 29.26
C PRO A 391 19.17 -2.84 28.79
N LYS A 392 20.44 -3.24 28.79
CA LYS A 392 20.93 -4.53 28.25
C LYS A 392 20.31 -5.73 28.94
N GLU A 393 20.30 -5.70 30.28
CA GLU A 393 19.77 -6.77 31.11
C GLU A 393 18.25 -6.98 30.84
N GLU A 394 17.51 -5.90 30.67
CA GLU A 394 16.09 -5.98 30.41
C GLU A 394 15.80 -6.47 28.98
N LEU A 395 16.54 -6.03 27.95
CA LEU A 395 16.37 -6.52 26.59
C LEU A 395 16.71 -8.02 26.50
N SER A 396 17.82 -8.44 27.09
CA SER A 396 18.22 -9.87 27.15
C SER A 396 17.12 -10.71 27.81
N LYS A 397 16.65 -10.30 28.97
CA LYS A 397 15.57 -10.98 29.72
C LYS A 397 14.26 -11.01 28.89
N THR A 398 13.95 -9.96 28.15
CA THR A 398 12.77 -9.89 27.31
C THR A 398 12.84 -10.93 26.18
N LEU A 399 14.00 -11.05 25.51
CA LEU A 399 14.20 -12.05 24.46
C LEU A 399 14.18 -13.48 25.01
N ASP A 400 14.82 -13.73 26.17
CA ASP A 400 14.79 -15.04 26.82
C ASP A 400 13.35 -15.46 27.20
N THR A 401 12.57 -14.52 27.73
CA THR A 401 11.17 -14.75 28.10
C THR A 401 10.32 -15.02 26.84
N TRP A 402 10.54 -14.25 25.77
CA TRP A 402 9.84 -14.47 24.50
C TRP A 402 10.19 -15.84 23.90
N ASN A 403 11.48 -16.20 23.84
CA ASN A 403 11.93 -17.47 23.29
C ASN A 403 11.39 -18.67 24.11
N ALA A 404 11.28 -18.53 25.43
CA ALA A 404 10.62 -19.51 26.28
C ALA A 404 9.12 -19.62 25.98
N SER A 405 8.42 -18.50 25.74
CA SER A 405 7.01 -18.46 25.33
C SER A 405 6.78 -19.17 24.00
N VAL A 406 7.65 -18.93 22.99
CA VAL A 406 7.60 -19.60 21.68
C VAL A 406 7.79 -21.11 21.85
N LYS A 407 8.78 -21.54 22.61
CA LYS A 407 9.05 -22.97 22.90
C LYS A 407 7.86 -23.65 23.56
N ASN A 408 7.19 -22.97 24.48
CA ASN A 408 6.05 -23.50 25.23
C ASN A 408 4.71 -23.31 24.49
N LYS A 409 4.72 -22.64 23.34
CA LYS A 409 3.50 -22.23 22.59
C LYS A 409 2.49 -21.46 23.45
N LYS A 410 2.99 -20.66 24.41
CA LYS A 410 2.18 -19.90 25.35
C LYS A 410 2.86 -18.62 25.77
N ASP A 411 2.26 -17.49 25.44
CA ASP A 411 2.67 -16.16 25.92
C ASP A 411 1.84 -15.76 27.14
N GLU A 412 2.40 -16.03 28.35
CA GLU A 412 1.74 -15.73 29.62
C GLU A 412 1.58 -14.23 29.87
N ALA A 413 2.43 -13.40 29.26
CA ALA A 413 2.47 -11.97 29.55
C ALA A 413 1.38 -11.18 28.80
N PHE A 414 1.14 -11.49 27.51
CA PHE A 414 0.25 -10.71 26.66
C PHE A 414 -0.69 -11.56 25.83
N GLY A 415 -0.67 -12.88 25.96
CA GLY A 415 -1.62 -13.79 25.34
C GLY A 415 -1.48 -13.91 23.82
N ARG A 416 -0.30 -13.64 23.24
CA ARG A 416 -0.05 -13.89 21.82
C ARG A 416 -0.13 -15.39 21.53
N THR A 417 -0.92 -15.77 20.52
CA THR A 417 -1.19 -17.17 20.16
C THR A 417 -0.74 -17.52 18.75
N THR A 418 -0.39 -16.53 17.94
CA THR A 418 -0.03 -16.69 16.52
C THR A 418 1.40 -16.22 16.26
N ALA A 419 1.99 -16.70 15.13
CA ALA A 419 3.38 -16.41 14.76
C ALA A 419 4.39 -16.70 15.89
N MET A 420 4.20 -17.85 16.55
CA MET A 420 5.07 -18.40 17.60
C MET A 420 5.75 -19.69 17.10
N ASP A 421 6.05 -19.77 15.80
CA ASP A 421 6.70 -20.94 15.22
C ASP A 421 8.22 -20.88 15.29
N ASN A 422 8.77 -19.67 15.31
CA ASN A 422 10.21 -19.40 15.36
C ASN A 422 10.53 -18.47 16.53
N ASP A 423 11.59 -18.81 17.28
CA ASP A 423 12.14 -17.94 18.30
C ASP A 423 13.06 -16.86 17.72
N LEU A 424 13.55 -15.96 18.55
CA LEU A 424 14.49 -14.91 18.19
C LEU A 424 15.87 -15.23 18.78
N SER A 425 16.49 -16.34 18.33
CA SER A 425 17.78 -16.83 18.84
C SER A 425 18.91 -16.78 17.82
N LYS A 426 18.62 -16.44 16.56
CA LYS A 426 19.54 -16.53 15.44
C LYS A 426 20.22 -15.19 15.14
N ALA A 427 21.43 -14.98 15.65
CA ALA A 427 22.23 -13.79 15.34
C ALA A 427 22.49 -13.63 13.83
N PRO A 428 22.72 -12.41 13.31
CA PRO A 428 22.67 -11.13 14.01
C PRO A 428 21.24 -10.69 14.38
N TYR A 429 21.15 -9.71 15.28
CA TYR A 429 19.91 -9.13 15.76
C TYR A 429 19.70 -7.74 15.17
N TYR A 430 18.43 -7.35 15.03
CA TYR A 430 18.04 -6.13 14.37
C TYR A 430 16.98 -5.36 15.14
N ALA A 431 16.96 -4.05 14.96
CA ALA A 431 15.90 -3.19 15.48
C ALA A 431 15.52 -2.08 14.47
N ILE A 432 14.23 -1.73 14.46
CA ILE A 432 13.73 -0.56 13.73
C ILE A 432 12.97 0.31 14.73
N LYS A 433 13.31 1.60 14.83
CA LYS A 433 12.53 2.56 15.61
C LYS A 433 11.24 2.91 14.89
N ILE A 434 10.12 2.74 15.58
CA ILE A 434 8.78 2.94 15.02
C ILE A 434 7.90 3.79 15.94
N GLY A 435 6.87 4.36 15.38
CA GLY A 435 5.78 5.01 16.09
C GLY A 435 4.51 4.98 15.25
N PRO A 436 3.37 5.45 15.78
CA PRO A 436 2.11 5.47 15.06
C PRO A 436 2.08 6.49 13.94
N GLY A 437 1.35 6.19 12.86
CA GLY A 437 1.12 7.11 11.74
C GLY A 437 -0.19 6.83 11.02
N ILE A 438 -0.82 7.87 10.47
CA ILE A 438 -2.03 7.77 9.65
C ILE A 438 -1.75 6.88 8.45
N HIS A 439 -2.64 5.89 8.23
CA HIS A 439 -2.37 4.87 7.21
C HIS A 439 -3.52 4.66 6.23
N TYR A 440 -4.76 4.64 6.69
CA TYR A 440 -5.93 4.32 5.87
C TYR A 440 -7.16 5.08 6.39
N THR A 441 -8.03 5.49 5.49
CA THR A 441 -9.33 6.05 5.86
C THR A 441 -10.42 5.02 5.58
N MET A 442 -11.08 4.48 6.64
CA MET A 442 -12.18 3.54 6.50
C MET A 442 -13.46 4.24 6.07
N GLY A 443 -13.57 5.52 6.37
CA GLY A 443 -14.66 6.37 5.92
C GLY A 443 -14.50 6.84 4.48
N GLY A 444 -15.63 7.04 3.82
CA GLY A 444 -15.70 7.47 2.42
C GLY A 444 -17.12 7.50 1.89
N VAL A 445 -17.25 7.42 0.59
CA VAL A 445 -18.55 7.48 -0.11
C VAL A 445 -19.35 6.22 0.20
N LYS A 446 -20.66 6.39 0.43
CA LYS A 446 -21.55 5.25 0.61
C LYS A 446 -21.89 4.62 -0.73
N ILE A 447 -21.68 3.32 -0.84
CA ILE A 447 -22.03 2.50 -2.00
C ILE A 447 -22.89 1.31 -1.59
N ASN A 448 -23.48 0.63 -2.57
CA ASN A 448 -24.07 -0.70 -2.39
C ASN A 448 -23.12 -1.79 -2.93
N THR A 449 -23.52 -3.05 -2.88
CA THR A 449 -22.75 -4.22 -3.38
C THR A 449 -22.55 -4.21 -4.91
N ASN A 450 -23.34 -3.44 -5.66
CA ASN A 450 -23.11 -3.15 -7.08
C ASN A 450 -22.12 -2.01 -7.31
N THR A 451 -21.51 -1.46 -6.24
CA THR A 451 -20.62 -0.31 -6.29
C THR A 451 -21.22 1.00 -6.77
N GLU A 452 -22.55 1.06 -6.88
CA GLU A 452 -23.27 2.29 -7.19
C GLU A 452 -23.20 3.26 -6.02
N VAL A 453 -22.87 4.53 -6.31
CA VAL A 453 -22.84 5.59 -5.30
C VAL A 453 -24.25 5.96 -4.87
N LEU A 454 -24.50 6.01 -3.57
CA LEU A 454 -25.81 6.28 -3.02
C LEU A 454 -25.97 7.74 -2.57
N ASP A 455 -27.15 8.30 -2.85
CA ASP A 455 -27.57 9.60 -2.33
C ASP A 455 -28.06 9.50 -0.86
N LYS A 456 -28.51 10.64 -0.30
CA LYS A 456 -29.04 10.72 1.07
C LYS A 456 -30.31 9.87 1.31
N ASP A 457 -31.04 9.52 0.25
CA ASP A 457 -32.26 8.72 0.33
C ASP A 457 -31.94 7.23 0.08
N GLY A 458 -30.65 6.86 -0.06
CA GLY A 458 -30.17 5.52 -0.31
C GLY A 458 -30.40 5.05 -1.76
N LYS A 459 -30.63 5.97 -2.69
CA LYS A 459 -30.83 5.65 -4.11
C LYS A 459 -29.54 5.82 -4.89
N PRO A 460 -29.27 4.95 -5.88
CA PRO A 460 -28.12 5.11 -6.75
C PRO A 460 -28.15 6.42 -7.55
N ILE A 461 -27.02 7.10 -7.64
CA ILE A 461 -26.79 8.20 -8.58
C ILE A 461 -26.50 7.57 -9.95
N THR A 462 -27.39 7.83 -10.92
CA THR A 462 -27.36 7.17 -12.23
C THR A 462 -26.05 7.35 -12.96
N GLY A 463 -25.36 6.26 -13.29
CA GLY A 463 -24.09 6.22 -14.01
C GLY A 463 -22.85 6.52 -13.15
N LEU A 464 -22.99 6.59 -11.80
CA LEU A 464 -21.88 6.86 -10.89
C LEU A 464 -21.55 5.66 -10.01
N PHE A 465 -20.31 5.19 -10.12
CA PHE A 465 -19.77 4.05 -9.38
C PHE A 465 -18.53 4.47 -8.59
N ALA A 466 -18.21 3.75 -7.50
CA ALA A 466 -16.98 3.98 -6.74
C ALA A 466 -16.44 2.68 -6.16
N ALA A 467 -15.10 2.56 -6.03
CA ALA A 467 -14.46 1.38 -5.46
C ALA A 467 -13.11 1.71 -4.79
N GLY A 468 -12.74 0.90 -3.80
CA GLY A 468 -11.51 1.04 -3.02
C GLY A 468 -11.62 2.11 -1.94
N GLU A 469 -10.50 2.61 -1.43
CA GLU A 469 -10.40 3.48 -0.25
C GLU A 469 -11.20 4.81 -0.34
N VAL A 470 -11.74 5.16 -1.51
CA VAL A 470 -12.67 6.29 -1.66
C VAL A 470 -14.04 5.98 -1.05
N THR A 471 -14.36 4.70 -0.83
CA THR A 471 -15.65 4.22 -0.29
C THR A 471 -15.55 3.96 1.21
N GLY A 472 -16.68 4.01 1.92
CA GLY A 472 -16.79 3.73 3.35
C GLY A 472 -17.76 2.58 3.65
N GLY A 473 -17.76 2.16 4.93
CA GLY A 473 -18.68 1.14 5.47
C GLY A 473 -18.13 -0.28 5.52
N LEU A 474 -17.27 -0.69 4.59
CA LEU A 474 -16.76 -2.07 4.53
C LEU A 474 -16.00 -2.50 5.79
N HIS A 475 -15.16 -1.61 6.33
CA HIS A 475 -14.17 -1.97 7.35
C HIS A 475 -14.61 -1.65 8.80
N GLY A 476 -15.70 -0.94 8.99
CA GLY A 476 -16.12 -0.45 10.31
C GLY A 476 -15.07 0.47 10.95
N GLU A 477 -14.95 0.40 12.26
CA GLU A 477 -14.06 1.29 13.04
C GLU A 477 -12.57 0.94 12.92
N ASN A 478 -12.22 -0.27 12.45
CA ASN A 478 -10.83 -0.67 12.29
C ASN A 478 -10.66 -1.74 11.20
N ARG A 479 -9.69 -1.56 10.33
CA ARG A 479 -9.42 -2.43 9.19
C ARG A 479 -8.31 -3.44 9.50
N ILE A 480 -8.58 -4.71 9.25
CA ILE A 480 -7.57 -5.79 9.30
C ILE A 480 -6.55 -5.63 8.17
N GLY A 481 -5.27 -5.87 8.48
CA GLY A 481 -4.17 -5.84 7.49
C GLY A 481 -4.43 -6.82 6.34
N GLY A 482 -4.15 -6.40 5.09
CA GLY A 482 -4.41 -7.21 3.89
C GLY A 482 -5.82 -7.05 3.29
N ASN A 483 -6.83 -6.59 4.06
CA ASN A 483 -8.20 -6.43 3.54
C ASN A 483 -8.32 -5.31 2.51
N SER A 484 -7.55 -4.21 2.62
CA SER A 484 -7.59 -3.16 1.61
C SER A 484 -7.09 -3.60 0.23
N VAL A 485 -6.15 -4.55 0.18
CA VAL A 485 -5.68 -5.10 -1.11
C VAL A 485 -6.75 -6.01 -1.71
N ALA A 486 -7.45 -6.78 -0.90
CA ALA A 486 -8.59 -7.58 -1.35
C ALA A 486 -9.75 -6.68 -1.83
N GLU A 487 -10.06 -5.62 -1.08
CA GLU A 487 -11.09 -4.64 -1.42
C GLU A 487 -10.89 -4.03 -2.81
N ILE A 488 -9.70 -3.48 -3.10
CA ILE A 488 -9.44 -2.83 -4.37
C ILE A 488 -9.56 -3.77 -5.57
N ILE A 489 -9.30 -5.06 -5.40
CA ILE A 489 -9.48 -6.05 -6.47
C ILE A 489 -10.94 -6.46 -6.59
N ILE A 490 -11.58 -6.82 -5.49
CA ILE A 490 -12.97 -7.32 -5.47
C ILE A 490 -13.94 -6.23 -5.96
N PHE A 491 -13.91 -5.06 -5.30
CA PHE A 491 -14.83 -3.97 -5.65
C PHE A 491 -14.41 -3.23 -6.92
N GLY A 492 -13.11 -3.18 -7.25
CA GLY A 492 -12.65 -2.66 -8.54
C GLY A 492 -13.24 -3.47 -9.71
N ARG A 493 -13.14 -4.78 -9.65
CA ARG A 493 -13.77 -5.68 -10.65
C ARG A 493 -15.28 -5.51 -10.67
N GLN A 494 -15.93 -5.48 -9.52
CA GLN A 494 -17.38 -5.28 -9.43
C GLN A 494 -17.81 -3.96 -10.07
N ALA A 495 -17.05 -2.87 -9.86
CA ALA A 495 -17.34 -1.58 -10.48
C ALA A 495 -17.20 -1.62 -12.01
N GLY A 496 -16.18 -2.31 -12.51
CA GLY A 496 -16.00 -2.55 -13.95
C GLY A 496 -17.15 -3.36 -14.55
N ASP A 497 -17.56 -4.44 -13.90
CA ASP A 497 -18.67 -5.30 -14.33
C ASP A 497 -20.00 -4.52 -14.35
N LYS A 498 -20.36 -3.89 -13.21
CA LYS A 498 -21.67 -3.22 -13.07
C LYS A 498 -21.79 -1.95 -13.90
N SER A 499 -20.71 -1.19 -14.07
CA SER A 499 -20.72 -0.05 -15.00
C SER A 499 -20.86 -0.49 -16.46
N ALA A 500 -20.25 -1.62 -16.85
CA ALA A 500 -20.42 -2.18 -18.20
C ALA A 500 -21.83 -2.72 -18.43
N GLU A 501 -22.45 -3.37 -17.46
CA GLU A 501 -23.86 -3.77 -17.51
C GLU A 501 -24.76 -2.53 -17.70
N PHE A 502 -24.55 -1.50 -16.87
CA PHE A 502 -25.29 -0.24 -16.94
C PHE A 502 -25.18 0.42 -18.34
N VAL A 503 -23.96 0.52 -18.91
CA VAL A 503 -23.74 1.12 -20.25
C VAL A 503 -24.49 0.34 -21.32
N LYS A 504 -24.48 -1.01 -21.30
CA LYS A 504 -25.21 -1.86 -22.26
C LYS A 504 -26.73 -1.67 -22.19
N GLU A 505 -27.28 -1.44 -21.02
CA GLU A 505 -28.70 -1.19 -20.83
C GLU A 505 -29.15 0.18 -21.38
N GLN A 506 -28.18 1.12 -21.61
CA GLN A 506 -28.46 2.45 -22.19
C GLN A 506 -28.37 2.47 -23.74
N GLN A 507 -27.72 1.48 -24.35
CA GLN A 507 -27.57 1.31 -25.78
C GLN A 507 -28.77 0.57 -26.40
#